data_5465131ef626495e262e4d5305c8a33c
#
_entry.id   5465131ef626495e262e4d5305c8a33c
#
_cell.length_a   1.000
_cell.length_b   1.000
_cell.length_c   1.000
_cell.angle_alpha   90.00
_cell.angle_beta   90.00
_cell.angle_gamma   90.00
#
_symmetry.space_group_name_H-M   'P 1'
#
loop_
_entity.id
_entity.type
_entity.pdbx_description
1 polymer ?
#
loop_
_entity_poly.entity_id
_entity_poly.type
_entity_poly.pdbx_seq_one_letter_code
_entity_poly.pdbx_strand_id
1 'polypeptide(L)'
;MKTYRIATIPGDGIGKEVVPAGKQVLEALARGSDRFAFEFEDFDWGADYYRLHGAMMPADGLDALRGKDAILFGSAGDLDVPDHVTLWGLRLKICQGFDQYANVRPTRILPGIDAPLKRCGPDDLNWVIVRENSEGEYAGVGGRVHQGHPIEAATDVSILTRAGVERIMRFAFRLAQSRPRKLLTVITKSNAQRHAMVMWDEIAKQIAQEFPDVTWDKELVDAATARMVNRPASLDTIVATNLHADILSDLAAALAGSLGIAPTGNIDPERRYPSMFEPIHGSAFDIMGQGLANPVGTFWSVVMLLEHLGEAEAAARVMQAIEAVTADPSLHTRDLGGRATTAQVTAAVCERVANAAVAA
;
A
#
# COMPACT_ATOMS: atom_id res chain seq x y z
N MET A 1 26.13 14.47 -4.14
CA MET A 1 24.93 14.23 -3.30
C MET A 1 23.71 14.32 -4.20
N LYS A 2 22.88 13.30 -4.23
CA LYS A 2 21.63 13.29 -5.02
C LYS A 2 20.50 13.88 -4.17
N THR A 3 19.71 14.81 -4.71
CA THR A 3 18.56 15.38 -4.00
C THR A 3 17.28 14.79 -4.57
N TYR A 4 16.47 14.19 -3.72
CA TYR A 4 15.15 13.64 -4.08
C TYR A 4 14.05 14.61 -3.68
N ARG A 5 13.15 14.92 -4.60
CA ARG A 5 11.99 15.78 -4.38
C ARG A 5 10.77 14.92 -4.04
N ILE A 6 10.35 14.99 -2.80
CA ILE A 6 9.23 14.19 -2.27
C ILE A 6 8.01 15.07 -2.07
N ALA A 7 6.90 14.73 -2.72
CA ALA A 7 5.62 15.29 -2.38
C ALA A 7 5.08 14.61 -1.12
N THR A 8 4.60 15.39 -0.17
CA THR A 8 3.91 14.86 1.02
C THR A 8 2.46 15.32 1.02
N ILE A 9 1.54 14.36 1.09
CA ILE A 9 0.10 14.57 1.08
C ILE A 9 -0.47 13.88 2.32
N PRO A 10 -0.58 14.56 3.47
CA PRO A 10 -1.17 13.97 4.68
C PRO A 10 -2.61 13.48 4.46
N GLY A 11 -3.37 14.19 3.64
CA GLY A 11 -4.78 13.90 3.42
C GLY A 11 -5.61 14.10 4.68
N ASP A 12 -6.35 13.07 5.08
CA ASP A 12 -7.35 13.14 6.14
C ASP A 12 -6.97 12.31 7.39
N GLY A 13 -7.75 12.48 8.45
CA GLY A 13 -7.66 11.66 9.66
C GLY A 13 -6.25 11.56 10.25
N ILE A 14 -5.84 10.33 10.58
CA ILE A 14 -4.50 10.05 11.14
C ILE A 14 -3.36 10.23 10.13
N GLY A 15 -3.64 10.39 8.84
CA GLY A 15 -2.64 10.76 7.85
C GLY A 15 -1.89 12.04 8.21
N LYS A 16 -2.56 12.99 8.88
CA LYS A 16 -1.98 14.23 9.41
C LYS A 16 -0.98 13.99 10.55
N GLU A 17 -0.95 12.80 11.15
CA GLU A 17 0.00 12.41 12.20
C GLU A 17 1.12 11.52 11.62
N VAL A 18 0.78 10.53 10.79
CA VAL A 18 1.75 9.53 10.34
C VAL A 18 2.62 9.98 9.16
N VAL A 19 2.14 10.89 8.29
CA VAL A 19 2.98 11.44 7.21
C VAL A 19 4.09 12.35 7.75
N PRO A 20 3.84 13.30 8.66
CA PRO A 20 4.92 14.01 9.35
C PRO A 20 5.90 13.09 10.07
N ALA A 21 5.44 11.99 10.66
CA ALA A 21 6.30 10.98 11.27
C ALA A 21 7.23 10.30 10.23
N GLY A 22 6.68 9.91 9.07
CA GLY A 22 7.48 9.37 7.95
C GLY A 22 8.49 10.36 7.40
N LYS A 23 8.13 11.63 7.29
CA LYS A 23 9.04 12.73 6.90
C LYS A 23 10.22 12.85 7.89
N GLN A 24 9.95 12.79 9.21
CA GLN A 24 11.00 12.83 10.24
C GLN A 24 11.99 11.65 10.09
N VAL A 25 11.52 10.46 9.73
CA VAL A 25 12.40 9.29 9.48
C VAL A 25 13.31 9.53 8.27
N LEU A 26 12.78 10.07 7.16
CA LEU A 26 13.58 10.45 5.99
C LEU A 26 14.61 11.54 6.33
N GLU A 27 14.23 12.55 7.11
CA GLU A 27 15.12 13.61 7.58
C GLU A 27 16.23 13.05 8.50
N ALA A 28 15.87 12.13 9.42
CA ALA A 28 16.85 11.50 10.30
C ALA A 28 17.85 10.64 9.50
N LEU A 29 17.38 9.95 8.47
CA LEU A 29 18.20 9.15 7.58
C LEU A 29 19.18 10.00 6.75
N ALA A 30 18.75 11.18 6.29
CA ALA A 30 19.58 12.09 5.50
C ALA A 30 20.63 12.83 6.36
N ARG A 31 20.39 13.01 7.66
CA ARG A 31 21.36 13.64 8.58
C ARG A 31 22.63 12.80 8.64
N GLY A 32 23.73 13.36 8.15
CA GLY A 32 25.02 12.67 8.10
C GLY A 32 25.20 11.75 6.89
N SER A 33 24.34 11.83 5.89
CA SER A 33 24.51 11.16 4.60
C SER A 33 25.17 12.10 3.60
N ASP A 34 26.29 11.69 3.03
CA ASP A 34 26.92 12.39 1.89
C ASP A 34 26.35 11.94 0.54
N ARG A 35 25.47 10.93 0.53
CA ARG A 35 24.94 10.28 -0.68
C ARG A 35 23.71 10.97 -1.21
N PHE A 36 22.75 11.30 -0.33
CA PHE A 36 21.47 11.87 -0.73
C PHE A 36 20.92 12.87 0.29
N ALA A 37 19.98 13.69 -0.20
CA ALA A 37 19.16 14.60 0.59
C ALA A 37 17.71 14.51 0.11
N PHE A 38 16.77 15.00 0.91
CA PHE A 38 15.35 15.10 0.55
C PHE A 38 14.92 16.56 0.58
N GLU A 39 14.19 16.97 -0.44
CA GLU A 39 13.42 18.21 -0.49
C GLU A 39 11.95 17.84 -0.46
N PHE A 40 11.22 18.37 0.51
CA PHE A 40 9.80 18.08 0.69
C PHE A 40 8.96 19.24 0.17
N GLU A 41 7.88 18.90 -0.54
CA GLU A 41 6.80 19.83 -0.85
C GLU A 41 5.52 19.27 -0.25
N ASP A 42 4.95 20.04 0.67
CA ASP A 42 3.76 19.64 1.43
C ASP A 42 2.50 20.14 0.69
N PHE A 43 1.52 19.25 0.51
CA PHE A 43 0.25 19.53 -0.15
C PHE A 43 -0.91 19.27 0.82
N ASP A 44 -1.64 20.33 1.19
CA ASP A 44 -2.78 20.29 2.11
C ASP A 44 -4.08 19.87 1.38
N TRP A 45 -4.00 18.76 0.63
CA TRP A 45 -5.13 18.21 -0.12
C TRP A 45 -5.86 17.17 0.72
N GLY A 46 -7.19 17.15 0.58
CA GLY A 46 -8.06 16.26 1.36
C GLY A 46 -9.41 16.91 1.60
N ALA A 47 -10.12 16.46 2.62
CA ALA A 47 -11.45 16.93 2.97
C ALA A 47 -11.48 18.39 3.41
N ASP A 48 -10.43 18.90 4.08
CA ASP A 48 -10.35 20.33 4.42
C ASP A 48 -10.24 21.20 3.17
N TYR A 49 -9.44 20.78 2.20
CA TYR A 49 -9.37 21.43 0.89
C TYR A 49 -10.73 21.37 0.16
N TYR A 50 -11.42 20.21 0.23
CA TYR A 50 -12.75 20.03 -0.36
C TYR A 50 -13.79 21.00 0.24
N ARG A 51 -13.80 21.20 1.54
CA ARG A 51 -14.72 22.15 2.19
C ARG A 51 -14.54 23.59 1.72
N LEU A 52 -13.31 23.96 1.36
CA LEU A 52 -12.98 25.30 0.88
C LEU A 52 -13.19 25.51 -0.62
N HIS A 53 -12.94 24.44 -1.43
CA HIS A 53 -12.81 24.57 -2.88
C HIS A 53 -13.77 23.68 -3.68
N GLY A 54 -14.52 22.79 -3.02
CA GLY A 54 -15.44 21.85 -3.69
C GLY A 54 -14.75 20.70 -4.47
N ALA A 55 -13.44 20.52 -4.26
CA ALA A 55 -12.64 19.43 -4.84
C ALA A 55 -11.60 18.96 -3.83
N MET A 56 -11.19 17.69 -3.88
CA MET A 56 -10.22 17.12 -2.94
C MET A 56 -8.77 17.57 -3.21
N MET A 57 -8.49 18.05 -4.41
CA MET A 57 -7.22 18.61 -4.88
C MET A 57 -7.48 19.60 -6.02
N PRO A 58 -6.52 20.51 -6.34
CA PRO A 58 -6.64 21.43 -7.47
C PRO A 58 -6.79 20.70 -8.82
N ALA A 59 -7.33 21.40 -9.81
CA ALA A 59 -7.49 20.85 -11.17
C ALA A 59 -6.13 20.50 -11.82
N ASP A 60 -5.10 21.27 -11.56
CA ASP A 60 -3.72 21.10 -11.98
C ASP A 60 -2.83 20.31 -11.01
N GLY A 61 -3.43 19.69 -9.99
CA GLY A 61 -2.69 18.98 -8.95
C GLY A 61 -1.80 17.85 -9.46
N LEU A 62 -2.19 17.16 -10.54
CA LEU A 62 -1.33 16.16 -11.18
C LEU A 62 -0.08 16.81 -11.79
N ASP A 63 -0.19 17.99 -12.37
CA ASP A 63 0.96 18.69 -12.94
C ASP A 63 1.93 19.15 -11.85
N ALA A 64 1.42 19.59 -10.68
CA ALA A 64 2.23 19.91 -9.52
C ALA A 64 3.04 18.72 -8.99
N LEU A 65 2.48 17.52 -9.08
CA LEU A 65 3.14 16.28 -8.65
C LEU A 65 4.11 15.71 -9.68
N ARG A 66 3.90 15.96 -10.98
CA ARG A 66 4.61 15.32 -12.11
C ARG A 66 6.14 15.38 -12.00
N GLY A 67 6.66 16.45 -11.44
CA GLY A 67 8.10 16.67 -11.31
C GLY A 67 8.73 16.11 -10.04
N LYS A 68 8.00 15.33 -9.22
CA LYS A 68 8.52 14.73 -7.99
C LYS A 68 9.13 13.36 -8.27
N ASP A 69 10.05 12.93 -7.40
CA ASP A 69 10.66 11.61 -7.49
C ASP A 69 9.78 10.53 -6.85
N ALA A 70 9.01 10.90 -5.83
CA ALA A 70 8.01 10.05 -5.18
C ALA A 70 6.98 10.88 -4.41
N ILE A 71 5.87 10.22 -4.04
CA ILE A 71 4.81 10.78 -3.22
C ILE A 71 4.69 9.96 -1.93
N LEU A 72 4.72 10.61 -0.77
CA LEU A 72 4.36 10.04 0.52
C LEU A 72 2.95 10.51 0.87
N PHE A 73 2.02 9.57 0.92
CA PHE A 73 0.60 9.84 1.12
C PHE A 73 0.12 9.27 2.48
N GLY A 74 -0.85 9.89 3.10
CA GLY A 74 -1.43 9.41 4.35
C GLY A 74 -2.71 8.62 4.14
N SER A 75 -3.84 9.29 4.16
CA SER A 75 -5.16 8.66 3.97
C SER A 75 -6.16 9.61 3.33
N ALA A 76 -7.22 9.04 2.75
CA ALA A 76 -8.35 9.79 2.22
C ALA A 76 -9.65 9.24 2.82
N GLY A 77 -10.41 10.11 3.44
CA GLY A 77 -11.69 9.77 4.07
C GLY A 77 -12.04 10.76 5.18
N ASP A 78 -13.31 11.13 5.28
CA ASP A 78 -13.80 12.12 6.25
C ASP A 78 -15.24 11.75 6.67
N LEU A 79 -15.64 12.10 7.90
CA LEU A 79 -16.96 11.76 8.43
C LEU A 79 -18.10 12.50 7.70
N ASP A 80 -17.83 13.70 7.20
CA ASP A 80 -18.84 14.59 6.61
C ASP A 80 -18.77 14.63 5.08
N VAL A 81 -17.72 14.05 4.47
CA VAL A 81 -17.55 13.99 3.02
C VAL A 81 -17.71 12.54 2.55
N PRO A 82 -18.63 12.26 1.61
CA PRO A 82 -18.89 10.89 1.17
C PRO A 82 -17.63 10.17 0.66
N ASP A 83 -17.47 8.89 1.00
CA ASP A 83 -16.27 8.08 0.65
C ASP A 83 -15.95 8.08 -0.83
N HIS A 84 -16.98 8.05 -1.69
CA HIS A 84 -16.76 8.12 -3.14
C HIS A 84 -16.21 9.48 -3.61
N VAL A 85 -16.42 10.57 -2.83
CA VAL A 85 -15.81 11.88 -3.13
C VAL A 85 -14.37 11.91 -2.67
N THR A 86 -14.09 11.46 -1.45
CA THR A 86 -12.74 11.51 -0.87
C THR A 86 -11.79 10.60 -1.63
N LEU A 87 -12.18 9.36 -1.90
CA LEU A 87 -11.35 8.36 -2.56
C LEU A 87 -11.10 8.70 -4.03
N TRP A 88 -12.18 8.99 -4.78
CA TRP A 88 -12.10 9.29 -6.22
C TRP A 88 -11.51 10.67 -6.51
N GLY A 89 -11.72 11.63 -5.61
CA GLY A 89 -11.24 13.00 -5.78
C GLY A 89 -9.77 13.21 -5.48
N LEU A 90 -9.11 12.27 -4.77
CA LEU A 90 -7.72 12.41 -4.38
C LEU A 90 -6.89 11.17 -4.74
N ARG A 91 -7.01 10.09 -3.96
CA ARG A 91 -6.14 8.92 -4.09
C ARG A 91 -6.24 8.26 -5.47
N LEU A 92 -7.45 7.89 -5.89
CA LEU A 92 -7.65 7.25 -7.19
C LEU A 92 -7.32 8.18 -8.35
N LYS A 93 -7.60 9.48 -8.22
CA LYS A 93 -7.23 10.48 -9.23
C LYS A 93 -5.72 10.51 -9.47
N ILE A 94 -4.90 10.42 -8.42
CA ILE A 94 -3.44 10.35 -8.51
C ILE A 94 -3.02 9.01 -9.13
N CYS A 95 -3.51 7.89 -8.61
CA CYS A 95 -3.15 6.55 -9.10
C CYS A 95 -3.44 6.38 -10.58
N GLN A 96 -4.65 6.75 -11.01
CA GLN A 96 -5.08 6.63 -12.40
C GLN A 96 -4.39 7.65 -13.31
N GLY A 97 -4.24 8.90 -12.85
CA GLY A 97 -3.60 9.97 -13.60
C GLY A 97 -2.11 9.73 -13.89
N PHE A 98 -1.45 8.97 -13.02
CA PHE A 98 -0.05 8.57 -13.17
C PHE A 98 0.14 7.11 -13.58
N ASP A 99 -0.93 6.43 -13.99
CA ASP A 99 -0.89 5.03 -14.41
C ASP A 99 -0.10 4.14 -13.44
N GLN A 100 -0.29 4.35 -12.13
CA GLN A 100 0.31 3.57 -11.06
C GLN A 100 -0.41 2.21 -10.97
N TYR A 101 -0.29 1.40 -12.03
CA TYR A 101 -1.13 0.21 -12.23
C TYR A 101 -0.75 -0.98 -11.36
N ALA A 102 0.43 -0.98 -10.77
CA ALA A 102 0.86 -2.04 -9.85
C ALA A 102 0.82 -1.54 -8.41
N ASN A 103 -0.11 -2.07 -7.62
CA ASN A 103 -0.12 -1.81 -6.18
C ASN A 103 0.51 -3.00 -5.45
N VAL A 104 1.53 -2.72 -4.65
CA VAL A 104 2.35 -3.73 -3.97
C VAL A 104 2.15 -3.61 -2.47
N ARG A 105 1.74 -4.70 -1.81
CA ARG A 105 1.42 -4.77 -0.38
C ARG A 105 2.19 -5.91 0.28
N PRO A 106 3.42 -5.69 0.74
CA PRO A 106 4.14 -6.69 1.51
C PRO A 106 3.49 -6.86 2.89
N THR A 107 3.42 -8.10 3.35
CA THR A 107 2.82 -8.46 4.64
C THR A 107 3.65 -9.54 5.27
N ARG A 108 4.15 -9.31 6.47
CA ARG A 108 4.85 -10.32 7.30
C ARG A 108 4.67 -10.04 8.77
N ILE A 109 4.81 -11.05 9.59
CA ILE A 109 4.85 -10.89 11.04
C ILE A 109 6.20 -10.26 11.40
N LEU A 110 6.16 -9.04 11.94
CA LEU A 110 7.36 -8.35 12.43
C LEU A 110 7.78 -8.90 13.80
N PRO A 111 9.08 -8.79 14.16
CA PRO A 111 9.55 -9.20 15.49
C PRO A 111 8.74 -8.53 16.61
N GLY A 112 8.36 -9.31 17.61
CA GLY A 112 7.59 -8.86 18.78
C GLY A 112 6.09 -8.65 18.55
N ILE A 113 5.59 -8.87 17.32
CA ILE A 113 4.16 -8.76 17.01
C ILE A 113 3.48 -10.12 17.18
N ASP A 114 2.39 -10.13 17.92
CA ASP A 114 1.55 -11.31 18.09
C ASP A 114 0.56 -11.42 16.91
N ALA A 115 0.67 -12.55 16.18
CA ALA A 115 -0.28 -12.88 15.13
C ALA A 115 -1.50 -13.60 15.72
N PRO A 116 -2.72 -13.40 15.19
CA PRO A 116 -3.93 -14.07 15.70
C PRO A 116 -3.97 -15.56 15.39
N LEU A 117 -3.10 -16.07 14.52
CA LEU A 117 -3.02 -17.47 14.15
C LEU A 117 -2.21 -18.28 15.18
N LYS A 118 -2.80 -19.33 15.75
CA LYS A 118 -2.19 -20.13 16.85
C LYS A 118 -0.85 -20.81 16.54
N ARG A 119 -0.57 -21.09 15.26
CA ARG A 119 0.63 -21.81 14.80
C ARG A 119 1.18 -21.14 13.55
N CYS A 120 1.53 -19.87 13.69
CA CYS A 120 2.04 -19.06 12.59
C CYS A 120 3.17 -18.20 13.14
N GLY A 121 4.33 -18.33 12.58
CA GLY A 121 5.51 -17.51 12.88
C GLY A 121 5.90 -16.61 11.70
N PRO A 122 6.98 -15.83 11.88
CA PRO A 122 7.48 -14.92 10.82
C PRO A 122 7.81 -15.64 9.50
N ASP A 123 8.23 -16.91 9.56
CA ASP A 123 8.57 -17.69 8.36
C ASP A 123 7.33 -18.24 7.65
N ASP A 124 6.19 -18.36 8.36
CA ASP A 124 4.94 -18.88 7.81
C ASP A 124 4.13 -17.82 7.09
N LEU A 125 4.24 -16.56 7.52
CA LEU A 125 3.52 -15.42 6.95
C LEU A 125 4.51 -14.36 6.51
N ASN A 126 4.92 -14.43 5.25
CA ASN A 126 5.76 -13.48 4.55
C ASN A 126 5.32 -13.42 3.09
N TRP A 127 4.28 -12.63 2.84
CA TRP A 127 3.63 -12.53 1.53
C TRP A 127 3.84 -11.17 0.88
N VAL A 128 3.66 -11.11 -0.43
CA VAL A 128 3.47 -9.86 -1.15
C VAL A 128 2.23 -9.99 -2.03
N ILE A 129 1.24 -9.14 -1.77
CA ILE A 129 0.05 -9.06 -2.60
C ILE A 129 0.28 -8.00 -3.67
N VAL A 130 0.13 -8.39 -4.92
CA VAL A 130 0.16 -7.54 -6.11
C VAL A 130 -1.28 -7.29 -6.53
N ARG A 131 -1.73 -6.06 -6.42
CA ARG A 131 -3.07 -5.61 -6.80
C ARG A 131 -3.01 -4.92 -8.15
N GLU A 132 -3.82 -5.35 -9.10
CA GLU A 132 -4.12 -4.53 -10.27
C GLU A 132 -4.80 -3.24 -9.78
N ASN A 133 -4.29 -2.06 -10.19
CA ASN A 133 -4.64 -0.82 -9.51
C ASN A 133 -5.32 0.23 -10.42
N SER A 134 -5.68 -0.14 -11.64
CA SER A 134 -6.21 0.78 -12.65
C SER A 134 -7.56 0.39 -13.25
N GLU A 135 -7.96 -0.86 -13.12
CA GLU A 135 -9.11 -1.46 -13.78
C GLU A 135 -10.05 -2.17 -12.76
N GLY A 136 -10.88 -3.07 -13.23
CA GLY A 136 -11.82 -3.83 -12.41
C GLY A 136 -13.00 -2.99 -11.98
N GLU A 137 -13.42 -3.16 -10.74
CA GLU A 137 -14.53 -2.45 -10.13
C GLU A 137 -14.21 -0.96 -9.90
N TYR A 138 -12.92 -0.61 -9.85
CA TYR A 138 -12.42 0.75 -9.73
C TYR A 138 -12.15 1.43 -11.10
N ALA A 139 -12.66 0.86 -12.19
CA ALA A 139 -12.63 1.52 -13.50
C ALA A 139 -13.58 2.74 -13.59
N GLY A 140 -14.51 2.90 -12.63
CA GLY A 140 -15.41 4.04 -12.57
C GLY A 140 -16.50 4.04 -13.66
N VAL A 141 -16.82 2.87 -14.21
CA VAL A 141 -17.85 2.74 -15.25
C VAL A 141 -19.15 2.23 -14.65
N GLY A 142 -20.19 3.00 -14.84
CA GLY A 142 -21.51 2.68 -14.32
C GLY A 142 -22.48 3.84 -14.41
N GLY A 143 -23.59 3.72 -13.74
CA GLY A 143 -24.58 4.79 -13.70
C GLY A 143 -25.74 4.49 -12.79
N ARG A 144 -26.53 5.52 -12.51
CA ARG A 144 -27.73 5.45 -11.68
C ARG A 144 -28.87 6.17 -12.37
N VAL A 145 -30.01 5.52 -12.49
CA VAL A 145 -31.19 6.03 -13.16
C VAL A 145 -32.42 6.02 -12.21
N HIS A 146 -33.42 6.86 -12.49
CA HIS A 146 -34.63 7.00 -11.68
C HIS A 146 -34.35 7.29 -10.20
N GLN A 147 -33.37 8.12 -9.91
CA GLN A 147 -32.97 8.47 -8.54
C GLN A 147 -34.13 9.02 -7.74
N GLY A 148 -34.38 8.48 -6.54
CA GLY A 148 -35.50 8.84 -5.65
C GLY A 148 -36.81 8.23 -6.02
N HIS A 149 -36.89 7.37 -7.05
CA HIS A 149 -38.12 6.65 -7.44
C HIS A 149 -38.06 5.19 -6.99
N PRO A 150 -39.23 4.52 -6.77
CA PRO A 150 -39.25 3.10 -6.41
C PRO A 150 -38.66 2.14 -7.44
N ILE A 151 -38.47 2.59 -8.68
CA ILE A 151 -37.84 1.84 -9.78
C ILE A 151 -36.35 2.28 -9.98
N GLU A 152 -35.76 2.91 -9.01
CA GLU A 152 -34.38 3.32 -9.07
C GLU A 152 -33.46 2.11 -9.33
N ALA A 153 -32.48 2.28 -10.26
CA ALA A 153 -31.50 1.26 -10.59
C ALA A 153 -30.11 1.87 -10.66
N ALA A 154 -29.13 1.13 -10.15
CA ALA A 154 -27.71 1.49 -10.22
C ALA A 154 -26.91 0.32 -10.80
N THR A 155 -25.86 0.65 -11.54
CA THR A 155 -24.92 -0.32 -12.10
C THR A 155 -23.48 0.16 -11.88
N ASP A 156 -22.60 -0.77 -11.48
CA ASP A 156 -21.15 -0.62 -11.55
C ASP A 156 -20.62 -1.73 -12.45
N VAL A 157 -19.74 -1.40 -13.37
CA VAL A 157 -19.22 -2.33 -14.38
C VAL A 157 -17.75 -2.60 -14.10
N SER A 158 -17.42 -3.84 -13.80
CA SER A 158 -16.03 -4.29 -13.72
C SER A 158 -15.46 -4.47 -15.13
N ILE A 159 -14.40 -3.75 -15.45
CA ILE A 159 -13.73 -3.81 -16.75
C ILE A 159 -12.30 -4.30 -16.56
N LEU A 160 -11.95 -5.38 -17.26
CA LEU A 160 -10.57 -5.85 -17.37
C LEU A 160 -10.19 -5.85 -18.85
N THR A 161 -9.13 -5.11 -19.20
CA THR A 161 -8.57 -5.16 -20.56
C THR A 161 -7.46 -6.20 -20.64
N ARG A 162 -7.27 -6.77 -21.83
CA ARG A 162 -6.12 -7.69 -22.06
C ARG A 162 -4.79 -7.00 -21.70
N ALA A 163 -4.61 -5.75 -22.12
CA ALA A 163 -3.37 -5.00 -21.86
C ALA A 163 -3.13 -4.79 -20.35
N GLY A 164 -4.16 -4.41 -19.59
CA GLY A 164 -4.08 -4.24 -18.15
C GLY A 164 -3.76 -5.55 -17.42
N VAL A 165 -4.43 -6.64 -17.81
CA VAL A 165 -4.18 -7.97 -17.22
C VAL A 165 -2.78 -8.47 -17.57
N GLU A 166 -2.32 -8.34 -18.81
CA GLU A 166 -0.98 -8.78 -19.22
C GLU A 166 0.12 -8.03 -18.45
N ARG A 167 0.01 -6.71 -18.30
CA ARG A 167 1.04 -5.92 -17.61
C ARG A 167 1.14 -6.26 -16.13
N ILE A 168 0.00 -6.42 -15.44
CA ILE A 168 0.04 -6.77 -14.01
C ILE A 168 0.50 -8.23 -13.79
N MET A 169 0.13 -9.15 -14.67
CA MET A 169 0.63 -10.52 -14.60
C MET A 169 2.15 -10.57 -14.79
N ARG A 170 2.71 -9.90 -15.80
CA ARG A 170 4.18 -9.83 -15.97
C ARG A 170 4.87 -9.21 -14.78
N PHE A 171 4.28 -8.16 -14.20
CA PHE A 171 4.81 -7.56 -12.98
C PHE A 171 4.84 -8.57 -11.83
N ALA A 172 3.73 -9.28 -11.58
CA ALA A 172 3.62 -10.25 -10.50
C ALA A 172 4.56 -11.45 -10.68
N PHE A 173 4.69 -11.97 -11.89
CA PHE A 173 5.64 -13.06 -12.21
C PHE A 173 7.09 -12.62 -12.01
N ARG A 174 7.47 -11.41 -12.45
CA ARG A 174 8.82 -10.84 -12.19
C ARG A 174 9.10 -10.69 -10.70
N LEU A 175 8.12 -10.20 -9.94
CA LEU A 175 8.24 -10.06 -8.50
C LEU A 175 8.39 -11.44 -7.83
N ALA A 176 7.58 -12.42 -8.20
CA ALA A 176 7.71 -13.79 -7.70
C ALA A 176 9.08 -14.39 -8.07
N GLN A 177 9.57 -14.16 -9.29
CA GLN A 177 10.89 -14.62 -9.75
C GLN A 177 12.04 -14.06 -8.91
N SER A 178 11.92 -12.81 -8.44
CA SER A 178 12.93 -12.16 -7.58
C SER A 178 12.92 -12.66 -6.13
N ARG A 179 11.83 -13.30 -5.69
CA ARG A 179 11.72 -13.83 -4.33
C ARG A 179 12.33 -15.25 -4.23
N PRO A 180 12.90 -15.63 -3.07
CA PRO A 180 13.60 -16.92 -2.93
C PRO A 180 12.74 -18.14 -3.25
N ARG A 181 11.44 -18.10 -2.96
CA ARG A 181 10.52 -19.25 -3.17
C ARG A 181 10.03 -19.36 -4.60
N LYS A 182 10.08 -18.30 -5.38
CA LYS A 182 9.59 -18.22 -6.76
C LYS A 182 8.20 -18.83 -6.92
N LEU A 183 7.30 -18.49 -6.01
CA LEU A 183 5.93 -19.00 -5.97
C LEU A 183 4.94 -17.87 -6.20
N LEU A 184 4.01 -18.05 -7.14
CA LEU A 184 2.93 -17.12 -7.45
C LEU A 184 1.56 -17.80 -7.32
N THR A 185 0.66 -17.24 -6.53
CA THR A 185 -0.75 -17.63 -6.51
C THR A 185 -1.59 -16.59 -7.23
N VAL A 186 -2.27 -16.99 -8.30
CA VAL A 186 -3.17 -16.15 -9.09
C VAL A 186 -4.59 -16.28 -8.54
N ILE A 187 -5.11 -15.20 -7.98
CA ILE A 187 -6.47 -15.16 -7.42
C ILE A 187 -7.48 -14.88 -8.52
N THR A 188 -8.57 -15.64 -8.53
CA THR A 188 -9.61 -15.55 -9.54
C THR A 188 -11.01 -15.77 -8.97
N LYS A 189 -12.04 -15.46 -9.75
CA LYS A 189 -13.43 -15.85 -9.53
C LYS A 189 -14.09 -16.30 -10.84
N SER A 190 -13.34 -16.96 -11.70
CA SER A 190 -13.75 -17.38 -13.05
C SER A 190 -14.93 -18.34 -13.08
N ASN A 191 -15.24 -19.02 -11.97
CA ASN A 191 -16.44 -19.84 -11.82
C ASN A 191 -17.74 -19.03 -11.73
N ALA A 192 -17.67 -17.72 -11.43
CA ALA A 192 -18.79 -16.79 -11.33
C ALA A 192 -18.72 -15.71 -12.43
N GLN A 193 -17.59 -15.05 -12.57
CA GLN A 193 -17.36 -14.00 -13.57
C GLN A 193 -16.76 -14.62 -14.86
N ARG A 194 -17.63 -15.25 -15.65
CA ARG A 194 -17.27 -16.14 -16.75
C ARG A 194 -16.65 -15.48 -17.98
N HIS A 195 -16.52 -14.16 -18.04
CA HIS A 195 -15.90 -13.46 -19.16
C HIS A 195 -14.56 -12.83 -18.74
N ALA A 196 -14.59 -11.79 -17.91
CA ALA A 196 -13.38 -11.08 -17.50
C ALA A 196 -12.39 -11.97 -16.74
N MET A 197 -12.88 -12.76 -15.77
CA MET A 197 -11.99 -13.62 -14.97
C MET A 197 -11.55 -14.89 -15.70
N VAL A 198 -12.27 -15.35 -16.73
CA VAL A 198 -11.76 -16.42 -17.62
C VAL A 198 -10.60 -15.87 -18.46
N MET A 199 -10.74 -14.66 -19.03
CA MET A 199 -9.64 -13.99 -19.72
C MET A 199 -8.43 -13.77 -18.80
N TRP A 200 -8.65 -13.39 -17.53
CA TRP A 200 -7.61 -13.27 -16.49
C TRP A 200 -6.82 -14.58 -16.33
N ASP A 201 -7.53 -15.71 -16.19
CA ASP A 201 -6.93 -17.03 -16.05
C ASP A 201 -6.14 -17.45 -17.30
N GLU A 202 -6.68 -17.20 -18.49
CA GLU A 202 -6.03 -17.49 -19.76
C GLU A 202 -4.73 -16.72 -19.94
N ILE A 203 -4.75 -15.42 -19.60
CA ILE A 203 -3.57 -14.56 -19.68
C ILE A 203 -2.52 -15.00 -18.66
N ALA A 204 -2.91 -15.33 -17.42
CA ALA A 204 -1.99 -15.85 -16.42
C ALA A 204 -1.27 -17.10 -16.94
N LYS A 205 -1.99 -18.06 -17.55
CA LYS A 205 -1.42 -19.25 -18.16
C LYS A 205 -0.49 -18.93 -19.35
N GLN A 206 -0.83 -17.91 -20.14
CA GLN A 206 0.00 -17.48 -21.26
C GLN A 206 1.32 -16.85 -20.75
N ILE A 207 1.23 -15.91 -19.80
CA ILE A 207 2.39 -15.19 -19.25
C ILE A 207 3.31 -16.14 -18.47
N ALA A 208 2.77 -17.14 -17.78
CA ALA A 208 3.57 -18.15 -17.08
C ALA A 208 4.61 -18.84 -17.99
N GLN A 209 4.38 -18.92 -19.29
CA GLN A 209 5.35 -19.49 -20.25
C GLN A 209 6.61 -18.62 -20.41
N GLU A 210 6.52 -17.32 -20.10
CA GLU A 210 7.65 -16.39 -20.11
C GLU A 210 8.55 -16.56 -18.85
N PHE A 211 8.06 -17.27 -17.80
CA PHE A 211 8.71 -17.44 -16.49
C PHE A 211 8.79 -18.91 -16.06
N PRO A 212 9.53 -19.78 -16.77
CA PRO A 212 9.54 -21.23 -16.54
C PRO A 212 10.12 -21.63 -15.18
N ASP A 213 10.84 -20.76 -14.50
CA ASP A 213 11.42 -20.97 -13.18
C ASP A 213 10.52 -20.50 -12.02
N VAL A 214 9.32 -19.94 -12.31
CA VAL A 214 8.32 -19.58 -11.32
C VAL A 214 7.27 -20.68 -11.23
N THR A 215 7.12 -21.27 -10.04
CA THR A 215 6.00 -22.15 -9.74
C THR A 215 4.76 -21.32 -9.50
N TRP A 216 3.64 -21.67 -10.13
CA TRP A 216 2.40 -20.94 -9.91
C TRP A 216 1.18 -21.84 -9.78
N ASP A 217 0.21 -21.37 -9.05
CA ASP A 217 -1.11 -21.98 -8.93
C ASP A 217 -2.22 -20.92 -9.08
N LYS A 218 -3.45 -21.42 -9.23
CA LYS A 218 -4.66 -20.60 -9.33
C LYS A 218 -5.59 -20.96 -8.17
N GLU A 219 -6.12 -19.94 -7.49
CA GLU A 219 -7.04 -20.14 -6.37
C GLU A 219 -8.28 -19.25 -6.53
N LEU A 220 -9.46 -19.77 -6.20
CA LEU A 220 -10.66 -18.94 -6.09
C LEU A 220 -10.55 -18.04 -4.86
N VAL A 221 -11.02 -16.79 -4.96
CA VAL A 221 -10.82 -15.77 -3.90
C VAL A 221 -11.37 -16.21 -2.54
N ASP A 222 -12.53 -16.89 -2.53
CA ASP A 222 -13.13 -17.45 -1.31
C ASP A 222 -12.29 -18.61 -0.71
N ALA A 223 -11.74 -19.48 -1.54
CA ALA A 223 -10.81 -20.52 -1.10
C ALA A 223 -9.47 -19.91 -0.62
N ALA A 224 -9.02 -18.84 -1.26
CA ALA A 224 -7.81 -18.12 -0.85
C ALA A 224 -7.93 -17.54 0.57
N THR A 225 -9.07 -16.97 0.96
CA THR A 225 -9.29 -16.51 2.34
C THR A 225 -9.13 -17.64 3.35
N ALA A 226 -9.67 -18.82 3.07
CA ALA A 226 -9.50 -20.00 3.91
C ALA A 226 -8.04 -20.50 3.92
N ARG A 227 -7.34 -20.45 2.77
CA ARG A 227 -5.93 -20.83 2.64
C ARG A 227 -5.02 -19.89 3.44
N MET A 228 -5.28 -18.59 3.43
CA MET A 228 -4.53 -17.58 4.22
C MET A 228 -4.59 -17.86 5.72
N VAL A 229 -5.73 -18.33 6.22
CA VAL A 229 -5.92 -18.68 7.64
C VAL A 229 -5.34 -20.07 7.97
N ASN A 230 -5.64 -21.09 7.16
CA ASN A 230 -5.36 -22.49 7.50
C ASN A 230 -3.96 -22.98 7.07
N ARG A 231 -3.37 -22.35 6.05
CA ARG A 231 -2.09 -22.78 5.46
C ARG A 231 -1.26 -21.55 5.03
N PRO A 232 -1.00 -20.57 5.93
CA PRO A 232 -0.30 -19.33 5.58
C PRO A 232 1.05 -19.58 4.89
N ALA A 233 1.83 -20.56 5.36
CA ALA A 233 3.12 -20.91 4.78
C ALA A 233 3.08 -21.41 3.34
N SER A 234 1.90 -21.74 2.79
CA SER A 234 1.76 -22.16 1.40
C SER A 234 1.71 -21.00 0.40
N LEU A 235 1.62 -19.77 0.86
CA LEU A 235 1.55 -18.55 0.05
C LEU A 235 2.88 -17.81 0.06
N ASP A 236 3.16 -17.04 -1.01
CA ASP A 236 4.35 -16.19 -1.14
C ASP A 236 4.01 -14.90 -1.90
N THR A 237 4.04 -14.91 -3.24
CA THR A 237 3.53 -13.81 -4.05
C THR A 237 2.09 -14.12 -4.46
N ILE A 238 1.22 -13.14 -4.35
CA ILE A 238 -0.21 -13.28 -4.67
C ILE A 238 -0.56 -12.18 -5.65
N VAL A 239 -1.21 -12.49 -6.77
CA VAL A 239 -1.75 -11.47 -7.68
C VAL A 239 -3.27 -11.57 -7.74
N ALA A 240 -3.94 -10.42 -7.65
CA ALA A 240 -5.39 -10.35 -7.71
C ALA A 240 -5.88 -9.08 -8.42
N THR A 241 -7.13 -9.11 -8.87
CA THR A 241 -7.82 -7.92 -9.36
C THR A 241 -7.95 -6.86 -8.26
N ASN A 242 -8.32 -5.67 -8.65
CA ASN A 242 -8.37 -4.50 -7.77
C ASN A 242 -9.17 -4.78 -6.48
N LEU A 243 -10.43 -5.18 -6.59
CA LEU A 243 -11.29 -5.44 -5.43
C LEU A 243 -10.86 -6.67 -4.62
N HIS A 244 -10.51 -7.76 -5.30
CA HIS A 244 -10.07 -8.97 -4.59
C HIS A 244 -8.80 -8.73 -3.77
N ALA A 245 -7.82 -8.03 -4.33
CA ALA A 245 -6.58 -7.73 -3.63
C ALA A 245 -6.79 -6.77 -2.46
N ASP A 246 -7.72 -5.81 -2.58
CA ASP A 246 -8.08 -4.89 -1.51
C ASP A 246 -8.55 -5.66 -0.27
N ILE A 247 -9.55 -6.52 -0.45
CA ILE A 247 -10.11 -7.35 0.62
C ILE A 247 -9.04 -8.31 1.21
N LEU A 248 -8.26 -8.98 0.35
CA LEU A 248 -7.27 -9.96 0.81
C LEU A 248 -6.10 -9.31 1.55
N SER A 249 -5.72 -8.09 1.20
CA SER A 249 -4.60 -7.42 1.87
C SER A 249 -4.98 -6.90 3.27
N ASP A 250 -6.22 -6.51 3.49
CA ASP A 250 -6.71 -6.17 4.83
C ASP A 250 -6.76 -7.41 5.73
N LEU A 251 -7.22 -8.54 5.17
CA LEU A 251 -7.13 -9.82 5.86
C LEU A 251 -5.67 -10.18 6.17
N ALA A 252 -4.76 -10.01 5.21
CA ALA A 252 -3.34 -10.30 5.41
C ALA A 252 -2.73 -9.44 6.52
N ALA A 253 -3.02 -8.14 6.54
CA ALA A 253 -2.56 -7.23 7.58
C ALA A 253 -3.10 -7.61 8.97
N ALA A 254 -4.38 -7.96 9.06
CA ALA A 254 -4.98 -8.47 10.30
C ALA A 254 -4.31 -9.77 10.77
N LEU A 255 -4.00 -10.69 9.86
CA LEU A 255 -3.30 -11.95 10.17
C LEU A 255 -1.83 -11.72 10.55
N ALA A 256 -1.22 -10.63 10.12
CA ALA A 256 0.14 -10.23 10.53
C ALA A 256 0.18 -9.45 11.86
N GLY A 257 -0.98 -9.14 12.45
CA GLY A 257 -1.12 -8.55 13.78
C GLY A 257 -1.83 -7.20 13.81
N SER A 258 -1.68 -6.33 12.81
CA SER A 258 -2.37 -5.02 12.76
C SER A 258 -2.38 -4.43 11.35
N LEU A 259 -3.46 -3.72 10.99
CA LEU A 259 -3.47 -2.84 9.82
C LEU A 259 -2.50 -1.66 9.97
N GLY A 260 -2.22 -1.23 11.19
CA GLY A 260 -1.32 -0.11 11.48
C GLY A 260 0.14 -0.34 11.12
N ILE A 261 0.55 -1.59 10.86
CA ILE A 261 1.92 -1.92 10.44
C ILE A 261 2.08 -2.16 8.94
N ALA A 262 1.00 -2.22 8.18
CA ALA A 262 1.02 -2.64 6.79
C ALA A 262 1.23 -1.46 5.82
N PRO A 263 2.18 -1.56 4.87
CA PRO A 263 2.47 -0.54 3.88
C PRO A 263 1.76 -0.81 2.56
N THR A 264 1.80 0.19 1.69
CA THR A 264 1.36 0.08 0.29
C THR A 264 2.26 0.92 -0.63
N GLY A 265 2.62 0.38 -1.79
CA GLY A 265 3.23 1.13 -2.87
C GLY A 265 2.33 1.10 -4.12
N ASN A 266 1.89 2.27 -4.58
CA ASN A 266 1.23 2.44 -5.88
C ASN A 266 2.30 2.80 -6.90
N ILE A 267 2.64 1.88 -7.77
CA ILE A 267 3.82 1.93 -8.60
C ILE A 267 3.46 2.17 -10.07
N ASP A 268 4.12 3.14 -10.71
CA ASP A 268 4.33 3.16 -12.16
C ASP A 268 5.63 2.40 -12.47
N PRO A 269 5.55 1.12 -12.88
CA PRO A 269 6.75 0.30 -13.10
C PRO A 269 7.66 0.83 -14.20
N GLU A 270 7.12 1.57 -15.15
CA GLU A 270 7.88 2.21 -16.23
C GLU A 270 8.54 3.51 -15.80
N ARG A 271 8.24 4.02 -14.57
CA ARG A 271 8.83 5.24 -13.99
C ARG A 271 8.65 6.50 -14.84
N ARG A 272 7.54 6.61 -15.55
CA ARG A 272 7.17 7.81 -16.33
C ARG A 272 6.68 8.94 -15.44
N TYR A 273 6.08 8.55 -14.31
CA TYR A 273 5.49 9.44 -13.31
C TYR A 273 5.90 9.01 -11.89
N PRO A 274 5.77 9.89 -10.90
CA PRO A 274 6.07 9.53 -9.51
C PRO A 274 5.16 8.40 -9.02
N SER A 275 5.74 7.44 -8.32
CA SER A 275 5.01 6.43 -7.56
C SER A 275 4.60 6.97 -6.20
N MET A 276 3.51 6.42 -5.62
CA MET A 276 2.94 6.88 -4.35
C MET A 276 3.01 5.78 -3.30
N PHE A 277 3.49 6.13 -2.11
CA PHE A 277 3.68 5.22 -0.98
C PHE A 277 2.83 5.69 0.19
N GLU A 278 2.07 4.77 0.79
CA GLU A 278 1.08 5.06 1.82
C GLU A 278 0.92 3.88 2.77
N PRO A 279 0.51 4.05 4.04
CA PRO A 279 0.05 2.94 4.86
C PRO A 279 -1.28 2.39 4.32
N ILE A 280 -1.56 1.11 4.61
CA ILE A 280 -2.82 0.49 4.15
C ILE A 280 -4.05 0.98 4.92
N HIS A 281 -3.86 1.41 6.17
CA HIS A 281 -4.94 1.87 7.03
C HIS A 281 -5.64 3.12 6.48
N GLY A 282 -6.93 3.28 6.80
CA GLY A 282 -7.71 4.48 6.48
C GLY A 282 -7.49 5.63 7.45
N SER A 283 -8.45 6.54 7.51
CA SER A 283 -8.38 7.79 8.29
C SER A 283 -8.54 7.61 9.81
N ALA A 284 -9.03 6.46 10.30
CA ALA A 284 -9.17 6.10 11.72
C ALA A 284 -9.71 7.26 12.59
N PHE A 285 -10.92 7.70 12.31
CA PHE A 285 -11.55 8.89 12.90
C PHE A 285 -11.66 8.87 14.42
N ASP A 286 -11.75 7.67 14.98
CA ASP A 286 -11.87 7.44 16.44
C ASP A 286 -10.61 7.84 17.22
N ILE A 287 -9.45 7.85 16.58
CA ILE A 287 -8.16 8.19 17.20
C ILE A 287 -7.47 9.41 16.58
N MET A 288 -8.05 10.02 15.54
CA MET A 288 -7.42 11.15 14.85
C MET A 288 -7.21 12.34 15.82
N GLY A 289 -6.06 13.01 15.71
CA GLY A 289 -5.68 14.15 16.53
C GLY A 289 -5.26 13.80 17.96
N GLN A 290 -5.21 12.50 18.31
CA GLN A 290 -4.87 12.07 19.67
C GLN A 290 -3.41 11.62 19.85
N GLY A 291 -2.63 11.56 18.77
CA GLY A 291 -1.26 11.08 18.81
C GLY A 291 -1.13 9.57 19.14
N LEU A 292 -2.17 8.78 18.83
CA LEU A 292 -2.25 7.37 19.16
C LEU A 292 -2.06 6.47 17.92
N ALA A 293 -2.01 7.03 16.72
CA ALA A 293 -1.85 6.29 15.49
C ALA A 293 -0.51 5.53 15.46
N ASN A 294 -0.54 4.28 14.99
CA ASN A 294 0.66 3.50 14.77
C ASN A 294 1.36 3.99 13.49
N PRO A 295 2.59 4.55 13.55
CA PRO A 295 3.25 5.08 12.37
C PRO A 295 4.05 4.02 11.58
N VAL A 296 4.11 2.77 12.05
CA VAL A 296 4.95 1.71 11.46
C VAL A 296 4.57 1.43 10.01
N GLY A 297 3.28 1.42 9.67
CA GLY A 297 2.84 1.24 8.28
C GLY A 297 3.40 2.34 7.35
N THR A 298 3.43 3.59 7.83
CA THR A 298 4.04 4.69 7.08
C THR A 298 5.57 4.55 7.01
N PHE A 299 6.24 4.12 8.07
CA PHE A 299 7.68 3.88 8.03
C PHE A 299 8.05 2.76 7.07
N TRP A 300 7.26 1.70 7.01
CA TRP A 300 7.47 0.65 6.02
C TRP A 300 7.15 1.14 4.60
N SER A 301 6.19 2.03 4.43
CA SER A 301 5.97 2.73 3.15
C SER A 301 7.17 3.59 2.75
N VAL A 302 7.86 4.22 3.73
CA VAL A 302 9.14 4.90 3.51
C VAL A 302 10.24 3.92 3.07
N VAL A 303 10.29 2.71 3.62
CA VAL A 303 11.20 1.65 3.13
C VAL A 303 10.95 1.36 1.66
N MET A 304 9.69 1.13 1.26
CA MET A 304 9.33 0.88 -0.13
C MET A 304 9.64 2.07 -1.06
N LEU A 305 9.47 3.29 -0.57
CA LEU A 305 9.84 4.52 -1.28
C LEU A 305 11.36 4.55 -1.53
N LEU A 306 12.18 4.24 -0.53
CA LEU A 306 13.64 4.20 -0.65
C LEU A 306 14.11 3.10 -1.61
N GLU A 307 13.51 1.90 -1.54
CA GLU A 307 13.76 0.82 -2.49
C GLU A 307 13.43 1.26 -3.93
N HIS A 308 12.29 1.93 -4.12
CA HIS A 308 11.88 2.48 -5.40
C HIS A 308 12.87 3.54 -5.92
N LEU A 309 13.43 4.38 -5.06
CA LEU A 309 14.45 5.36 -5.42
C LEU A 309 15.84 4.74 -5.67
N GLY A 310 16.01 3.44 -5.40
CA GLY A 310 17.28 2.71 -5.56
C GLY A 310 18.22 2.82 -4.35
N GLU A 311 17.73 3.32 -3.21
CA GLU A 311 18.50 3.49 -1.97
C GLU A 311 18.32 2.25 -1.04
N ALA A 312 18.70 1.07 -1.55
CA ALA A 312 18.47 -0.22 -0.88
C ALA A 312 19.12 -0.31 0.52
N GLU A 313 20.33 0.24 0.71
CA GLU A 313 21.00 0.25 2.00
C GLU A 313 20.25 1.13 3.02
N ALA A 314 19.76 2.28 2.57
CA ALA A 314 18.95 3.18 3.38
C ALA A 314 17.61 2.53 3.75
N ALA A 315 16.96 1.86 2.81
CA ALA A 315 15.74 1.08 3.04
C ALA A 315 15.96 -0.01 4.09
N ALA A 316 17.04 -0.78 3.97
CA ALA A 316 17.40 -1.83 4.93
C ALA A 316 17.64 -1.26 6.36
N ARG A 317 18.27 -0.10 6.48
CA ARG A 317 18.47 0.58 7.79
C ARG A 317 17.17 0.97 8.43
N VAL A 318 16.23 1.54 7.67
CA VAL A 318 14.90 1.90 8.20
C VAL A 318 14.14 0.63 8.59
N MET A 319 14.19 -0.44 7.79
CA MET A 319 13.53 -1.70 8.13
C MET A 319 14.10 -2.32 9.41
N GLN A 320 15.42 -2.33 9.60
CA GLN A 320 16.05 -2.80 10.85
C GLN A 320 15.61 -1.97 12.06
N ALA A 321 15.48 -0.66 11.90
CA ALA A 321 14.96 0.20 12.97
C ALA A 321 13.50 -0.11 13.30
N ILE A 322 12.66 -0.38 12.30
CA ILE A 322 11.27 -0.82 12.49
C ILE A 322 11.24 -2.13 13.26
N GLU A 323 12.00 -3.14 12.84
CA GLU A 323 12.06 -4.46 13.51
C GLU A 323 12.53 -4.36 14.96
N ALA A 324 13.53 -3.51 15.23
CA ALA A 324 14.01 -3.29 16.58
C ALA A 324 12.99 -2.56 17.48
N VAL A 325 12.16 -1.69 16.90
CA VAL A 325 11.10 -0.99 17.61
C VAL A 325 9.90 -1.91 17.87
N THR A 326 9.49 -2.70 16.89
CA THR A 326 8.39 -3.66 17.07
C THR A 326 8.76 -4.81 18.00
N ALA A 327 10.04 -5.15 18.11
CA ALA A 327 10.54 -6.15 19.08
C ALA A 327 10.47 -5.69 20.55
N ASP A 328 10.29 -4.39 20.80
CA ASP A 328 10.20 -3.79 22.14
C ASP A 328 8.73 -3.52 22.52
N PRO A 329 8.12 -4.32 23.41
CA PRO A 329 6.72 -4.13 23.80
C PRO A 329 6.42 -2.77 24.44
N SER A 330 7.42 -2.06 24.98
CA SER A 330 7.24 -0.73 25.56
C SER A 330 6.96 0.34 24.50
N LEU A 331 7.27 0.05 23.23
CA LEU A 331 7.03 0.89 22.06
C LEU A 331 5.79 0.46 21.24
N HIS A 332 5.04 -0.53 21.71
CA HIS A 332 3.80 -0.93 21.08
C HIS A 332 2.71 0.13 21.26
N THR A 333 2.07 0.49 20.18
CA THR A 333 0.88 1.34 20.16
C THR A 333 -0.38 0.56 20.57
N ARG A 334 -1.51 1.24 20.69
CA ARG A 334 -2.76 0.65 21.20
C ARG A 334 -3.26 -0.54 20.36
N ASP A 335 -3.12 -0.48 19.05
CA ASP A 335 -3.49 -1.56 18.11
C ASP A 335 -2.64 -2.82 18.27
N LEU A 336 -1.43 -2.68 18.83
CA LEU A 336 -0.52 -3.77 19.20
C LEU A 336 -0.61 -4.15 20.69
N GLY A 337 -1.63 -3.66 21.40
CA GLY A 337 -1.85 -3.94 22.83
C GLY A 337 -0.99 -3.10 23.79
N GLY A 338 -0.22 -2.15 23.31
CA GLY A 338 0.63 -1.26 24.11
C GLY A 338 -0.02 0.11 24.44
N ARG A 339 0.84 1.08 24.80
CA ARG A 339 0.44 2.43 25.17
C ARG A 339 1.33 3.53 24.56
N ALA A 340 2.28 3.16 23.71
CA ALA A 340 3.16 4.11 23.09
C ALA A 340 2.38 5.05 22.16
N THR A 341 2.79 6.31 22.13
CA THR A 341 2.24 7.33 21.23
C THR A 341 2.95 7.30 19.89
N THR A 342 2.31 7.87 18.86
CA THR A 342 2.91 8.11 17.55
C THR A 342 4.29 8.77 17.67
N ALA A 343 4.40 9.80 18.51
CA ALA A 343 5.66 10.53 18.73
C ALA A 343 6.75 9.67 19.38
N GLN A 344 6.43 8.81 20.35
CA GLN A 344 7.40 7.95 21.01
C GLN A 344 7.97 6.90 20.02
N VAL A 345 7.10 6.26 19.23
CA VAL A 345 7.51 5.31 18.20
C VAL A 345 8.37 5.99 17.13
N THR A 346 7.98 7.19 16.70
CA THR A 346 8.74 7.98 15.72
C THR A 346 10.13 8.35 16.23
N ALA A 347 10.22 8.86 17.46
CA ALA A 347 11.52 9.19 18.06
C ALA A 347 12.44 7.99 18.16
N ALA A 348 11.90 6.83 18.58
CA ALA A 348 12.67 5.58 18.69
C ALA A 348 13.20 5.07 17.35
N VAL A 349 12.41 5.17 16.25
CA VAL A 349 12.88 4.81 14.90
C VAL A 349 13.93 5.81 14.42
N CYS A 350 13.70 7.12 14.57
CA CYS A 350 14.66 8.15 14.15
C CYS A 350 16.02 8.01 14.86
N GLU A 351 16.03 7.73 16.16
CA GLU A 351 17.27 7.50 16.93
C GLU A 351 18.06 6.30 16.38
N ARG A 352 17.39 5.16 16.13
CA ARG A 352 18.05 3.95 15.60
C ARG A 352 18.60 4.17 14.19
N VAL A 353 17.82 4.86 13.34
CA VAL A 353 18.28 5.21 11.99
C VAL A 353 19.48 6.15 12.03
N ALA A 354 19.55 7.13 12.92
CA ALA A 354 20.69 8.03 13.05
C ALA A 354 21.94 7.31 13.57
N ASN A 355 21.80 6.46 14.60
CA ASN A 355 22.92 5.77 15.25
C ASN A 355 23.58 4.73 14.33
N ALA A 356 22.84 4.07 13.44
CA ALA A 356 23.39 3.14 12.45
C ALA A 356 24.32 3.84 11.43
N ALA A 357 24.26 5.16 11.27
CA ALA A 357 25.17 5.93 10.41
C ALA A 357 26.55 6.12 11.02
N VAL A 358 26.69 6.05 12.34
CA VAL A 358 27.96 6.29 13.08
C VAL A 358 28.80 5.01 13.18
N ALA A 359 28.18 3.85 12.95
CA ALA A 359 28.83 2.54 13.11
C ALA A 359 29.32 1.91 11.79
N ALA A 360 29.12 2.55 10.65
CA ALA A 360 29.54 2.14 9.32
C ALA A 360 30.63 3.09 8.76
#